data_41d0c81116aa700c4c077e232495e475
#
_entry.id   41d0c81116aa700c4c077e232495e475
#
_cell.length_a   1.000
_cell.length_b   1.000
_cell.length_c   1.000
_cell.angle_alpha   90.00
_cell.angle_beta   90.00
_cell.angle_gamma   90.00
#
_symmetry.space_group_name_H-M   'P 1'
#
loop_
_entity.id
_entity.type
_entity.pdbx_description
1 polymer ?
#
loop_
_entity_poly.entity_id
_entity_poly.type
_entity_poly.pdbx_seq_one_letter_code
_entity_poly.pdbx_strand_id
1 'polypeptide(L)'
;MKRKRQKTLILILCAALTVELILAGALISENIFGGNKKEDSLPALSEATEQNTTEPLKTEPPAPTTTEPVETTQPPTEPAPTEPPEEHFWLTFAGDCTLGSTPGLAYHRHSFIKVVKEDYDFPFANVAQYFKNDDFTIVNLESVLADSGKGASKRFVFRGPTAYTNILTGSSVEAVTLANNHSKDFGTAGYNSTKQALEGAGVTYVEENKTALYTTESGLKIGLYADAFSFSKTAINNNIQKLKDEGAEVIICAFHWGKEGSYRPNSTQKTYAKIATEAGAHIVYGHHPHVLQKIVQKENSVIFYSLGNFSFGGHADPQDYDSALLQQEIIREPDGTIRLGELRRIPVNCSSIKGRNNYQPTPCEEGSKMYDRILTKLDGTFKGKDLVVNYSKKETSTTPSTGGTETPAPTSGGGS
;
A
#
# COMPACT_ATOMS: atom_id res chain seq x y z
N MET A 1 -16.21 19.27 50.45
CA MET A 1 -16.98 18.01 50.46
C MET A 1 -17.57 17.62 49.12
N LYS A 2 -18.10 18.50 48.27
CA LYS A 2 -18.70 18.15 46.98
C LYS A 2 -17.72 17.46 45.95
N ARG A 3 -16.46 17.91 45.86
CA ARG A 3 -15.47 17.32 44.90
C ARG A 3 -15.03 15.87 45.26
N LYS A 4 -15.04 15.48 46.53
CA LYS A 4 -14.70 14.11 46.95
C LYS A 4 -15.83 13.13 46.60
N ARG A 5 -17.11 13.54 46.77
CA ARG A 5 -18.28 12.71 46.42
C ARG A 5 -18.36 12.47 44.89
N GLN A 6 -18.00 13.46 44.05
CA GLN A 6 -18.03 13.33 42.63
C GLN A 6 -16.97 12.34 42.08
N LYS A 7 -15.76 12.34 42.68
CA LYS A 7 -14.72 11.36 42.30
C LYS A 7 -15.07 9.92 42.70
N THR A 8 -15.71 9.75 43.88
CA THR A 8 -16.17 8.43 44.34
C THR A 8 -17.30 7.90 43.47
N LEU A 9 -18.22 8.74 43.00
CA LEU A 9 -19.30 8.35 42.09
C LEU A 9 -18.79 7.92 40.71
N ILE A 10 -17.80 8.60 40.16
CA ILE A 10 -17.16 8.24 38.88
C ILE A 10 -16.42 6.90 38.99
N LEU A 11 -15.72 6.65 40.12
CA LEU A 11 -15.04 5.36 40.33
C LEU A 11 -16.03 4.19 40.43
N ILE A 12 -17.19 4.38 41.04
CA ILE A 12 -18.23 3.35 41.17
C ILE A 12 -18.89 3.08 39.81
N LEU A 13 -19.14 4.11 38.99
CA LEU A 13 -19.66 3.94 37.64
C LEU A 13 -18.67 3.20 36.69
N CYS A 14 -17.39 3.52 36.78
CA CYS A 14 -16.37 2.81 35.98
C CYS A 14 -16.23 1.33 36.40
N ALA A 15 -16.34 1.02 37.69
CA ALA A 15 -16.30 -0.35 38.16
C ALA A 15 -17.55 -1.17 37.78
N ALA A 16 -18.72 -0.53 37.70
CA ALA A 16 -19.96 -1.19 37.21
C ALA A 16 -19.89 -1.51 35.72
N LEU A 17 -19.37 -0.59 34.89
CA LEU A 17 -19.20 -0.81 33.43
C LEU A 17 -18.22 -1.94 33.12
N THR A 18 -17.14 -2.10 33.90
CA THR A 18 -16.19 -3.20 33.71
C THR A 18 -16.77 -4.56 34.04
N VAL A 19 -17.67 -4.66 35.02
CA VAL A 19 -18.36 -5.91 35.41
C VAL A 19 -19.37 -6.31 34.34
N GLU A 20 -20.11 -5.36 33.75
CA GLU A 20 -21.05 -5.64 32.64
C GLU A 20 -20.34 -6.13 31.37
N LEU A 21 -19.19 -5.57 31.03
CA LEU A 21 -18.36 -6.02 29.89
C LEU A 21 -17.80 -7.42 30.09
N ILE A 22 -17.41 -7.80 31.30
CA ILE A 22 -16.93 -9.16 31.62
C ILE A 22 -18.07 -10.18 31.55
N LEU A 23 -19.27 -9.83 32.00
CA LEU A 23 -20.46 -10.70 31.93
C LEU A 23 -20.95 -10.86 30.48
N ALA A 24 -20.89 -9.82 29.66
CA ALA A 24 -21.23 -9.90 28.23
C ALA A 24 -20.21 -10.77 27.46
N GLY A 25 -18.93 -10.70 27.78
CA GLY A 25 -17.89 -11.55 27.19
C GLY A 25 -18.06 -13.04 27.55
N ALA A 26 -18.48 -13.36 28.76
CA ALA A 26 -18.73 -14.73 29.20
C ALA A 26 -19.95 -15.36 28.48
N LEU A 27 -21.02 -14.58 28.29
CA LEU A 27 -22.25 -15.05 27.58
C LEU A 27 -22.00 -15.27 26.07
N ILE A 28 -21.08 -14.54 25.45
CA ILE A 28 -20.69 -14.75 24.05
C ILE A 28 -19.84 -16.02 23.90
N SER A 29 -18.98 -16.33 24.89
CA SER A 29 -18.15 -17.53 24.87
C SER A 29 -18.96 -18.82 24.97
N GLU A 30 -20.02 -18.87 25.75
CA GLU A 30 -20.88 -20.06 25.90
C GLU A 30 -21.73 -20.35 24.65
N ASN A 31 -22.07 -19.33 23.84
CA ASN A 31 -22.85 -19.53 22.62
C ASN A 31 -22.03 -19.96 21.38
N ILE A 32 -20.69 -19.89 21.45
CA ILE A 32 -19.81 -20.26 20.33
C ILE A 32 -19.34 -21.73 20.43
N PHE A 33 -19.35 -22.34 21.63
CA PHE A 33 -18.84 -23.71 21.86
C PHE A 33 -19.92 -24.78 22.16
N GLY A 34 -21.21 -24.46 22.09
CA GLY A 34 -22.33 -25.36 22.41
C GLY A 34 -23.16 -25.77 21.20
N GLY A 35 -22.59 -26.46 20.21
CA GLY A 35 -23.30 -26.91 19.00
C GLY A 35 -23.04 -28.38 18.66
N ASN A 36 -23.88 -29.25 19.22
CA ASN A 36 -24.30 -30.62 18.85
C ASN A 36 -23.54 -31.40 17.74
N LYS A 37 -22.96 -32.52 18.19
CA LYS A 37 -22.77 -33.73 17.40
C LYS A 37 -24.13 -34.33 17.04
N LYS A 38 -24.36 -34.59 15.75
CA LYS A 38 -25.23 -35.65 15.24
C LYS A 38 -24.41 -36.50 14.32
N GLU A 39 -24.26 -37.75 14.75
CA GLU A 39 -23.92 -38.90 13.90
C GLU A 39 -25.07 -39.09 12.90
N ASP A 40 -24.74 -39.21 11.62
CA ASP A 40 -25.59 -39.90 10.65
C ASP A 40 -24.74 -40.88 9.83
N SER A 41 -25.25 -42.09 9.90
CA SER A 41 -24.76 -43.35 9.40
C SER A 41 -24.66 -43.44 7.88
N LEU A 42 -23.62 -44.06 7.39
CA LEU A 42 -23.46 -44.62 6.05
C LEU A 42 -24.46 -45.76 5.77
N PRO A 43 -24.94 -45.95 4.54
CA PRO A 43 -25.35 -47.24 4.08
C PRO A 43 -24.30 -47.91 3.23
N ALA A 44 -24.05 -49.15 3.57
CA ALA A 44 -23.28 -50.13 2.82
C ALA A 44 -24.06 -50.62 1.57
N LEU A 45 -23.35 -50.88 0.50
CA LEU A 45 -23.75 -51.72 -0.63
C LEU A 45 -22.49 -52.40 -1.14
N SER A 46 -22.34 -53.61 -0.87
CA SER A 46 -22.74 -54.93 -1.40
C SER A 46 -21.78 -55.43 -2.49
N GLU A 47 -21.25 -56.56 -2.14
CA GLU A 47 -20.41 -57.48 -2.89
C GLU A 47 -21.02 -57.89 -4.26
N ALA A 48 -20.16 -58.11 -5.23
CA ALA A 48 -20.42 -59.06 -6.30
C ALA A 48 -19.19 -59.92 -6.50
N THR A 49 -19.39 -61.16 -6.09
CA THR A 49 -18.55 -62.34 -6.29
C THR A 49 -18.67 -62.79 -7.74
N GLU A 50 -17.60 -63.17 -8.39
CA GLU A 50 -17.60 -64.22 -9.40
C GLU A 50 -16.34 -65.04 -9.33
N GLN A 51 -16.60 -66.34 -9.08
CA GLN A 51 -15.71 -67.49 -9.15
C GLN A 51 -15.51 -67.84 -10.60
N ASN A 52 -14.34 -68.38 -10.96
CA ASN A 52 -14.24 -69.69 -11.69
C ASN A 52 -12.79 -70.19 -11.66
N THR A 53 -12.64 -71.29 -11.01
CA THR A 53 -12.35 -72.71 -11.34
C THR A 53 -11.07 -72.95 -12.11
N THR A 54 -10.14 -73.58 -11.38
CA THR A 54 -9.47 -74.93 -11.54
C THR A 54 -9.10 -75.36 -12.97
N GLU A 55 -7.95 -75.86 -13.19
CA GLU A 55 -7.35 -77.13 -12.81
C GLU A 55 -5.87 -77.27 -13.24
N PRO A 56 -5.16 -78.33 -12.79
CA PRO A 56 -3.71 -78.39 -12.63
C PRO A 56 -2.95 -79.24 -13.68
N LEU A 57 -1.69 -79.33 -13.50
CA LEU A 57 -0.74 -80.38 -13.91
C LEU A 57 0.38 -79.95 -14.85
N LYS A 58 1.59 -79.98 -14.48
CA LYS A 58 2.51 -81.15 -14.53
C LYS A 58 3.88 -80.76 -13.97
N THR A 59 4.34 -81.67 -13.12
CA THR A 59 5.71 -81.73 -12.63
C THR A 59 6.66 -82.23 -13.69
N GLU A 60 7.85 -81.63 -13.81
CA GLU A 60 9.05 -82.27 -14.39
C GLU A 60 10.28 -81.83 -13.56
N PRO A 61 11.31 -82.72 -13.45
CA PRO A 61 12.30 -82.70 -12.37
C PRO A 61 13.49 -81.80 -12.61
N PRO A 62 14.31 -81.50 -11.56
CA PRO A 62 15.25 -80.43 -11.52
C PRO A 62 16.54 -80.67 -12.30
N ALA A 63 17.02 -79.66 -13.01
CA ALA A 63 18.37 -79.57 -13.56
C ALA A 63 19.28 -78.80 -12.57
N PRO A 64 20.60 -78.94 -12.63
CA PRO A 64 21.53 -78.68 -11.54
C PRO A 64 21.81 -77.22 -11.31
N THR A 65 21.91 -76.91 -10.04
CA THR A 65 22.21 -75.57 -9.45
C THR A 65 23.58 -75.08 -9.87
N THR A 66 23.63 -74.02 -10.63
CA THR A 66 24.80 -73.12 -10.78
C THR A 66 24.65 -72.03 -9.76
N THR A 67 25.51 -71.98 -8.74
CA THR A 67 25.62 -70.91 -7.76
C THR A 67 26.24 -69.67 -8.43
N GLU A 68 25.43 -68.68 -8.80
CA GLU A 68 25.92 -67.34 -9.05
C GLU A 68 26.19 -66.61 -7.72
N PRO A 69 27.18 -65.67 -7.69
CA PRO A 69 27.50 -64.94 -6.47
C PRO A 69 26.33 -64.05 -6.08
N VAL A 70 25.94 -64.08 -4.82
CA VAL A 70 24.97 -63.16 -4.21
C VAL A 70 25.51 -61.76 -4.33
N GLU A 71 24.92 -60.97 -5.21
CA GLU A 71 25.12 -59.52 -5.28
C GLU A 71 24.55 -58.91 -4.00
N THR A 72 25.44 -58.37 -3.15
CA THR A 72 25.08 -57.70 -1.92
C THR A 72 24.35 -56.41 -2.30
N THR A 73 23.04 -56.46 -2.33
CA THR A 73 22.23 -55.21 -2.46
C THR A 73 22.51 -54.32 -1.28
N GLN A 74 23.19 -53.19 -1.51
CA GLN A 74 23.28 -52.10 -0.54
C GLN A 74 21.86 -51.67 -0.17
N PRO A 75 21.59 -51.36 1.12
CA PRO A 75 20.31 -50.79 1.50
C PRO A 75 20.06 -49.52 0.67
N PRO A 76 18.80 -49.21 0.31
CA PRO A 76 18.47 -47.96 -0.39
C PRO A 76 19.03 -46.79 0.42
N THR A 77 19.90 -46.01 -0.19
CA THR A 77 20.37 -44.74 0.39
C THR A 77 19.14 -43.85 0.53
N GLU A 78 18.79 -43.49 1.75
CA GLU A 78 17.74 -42.53 2.04
C GLU A 78 18.03 -41.26 1.23
N PRO A 79 17.09 -40.72 0.45
CA PRO A 79 17.34 -39.52 -0.34
C PRO A 79 17.78 -38.40 0.61
N ALA A 80 18.87 -37.74 0.26
CA ALA A 80 19.37 -36.58 1.01
C ALA A 80 18.21 -35.57 1.21
N PRO A 81 18.11 -34.92 2.38
CA PRO A 81 17.09 -33.91 2.60
C PRO A 81 17.17 -32.89 1.49
N THR A 82 16.12 -32.76 0.70
CA THR A 82 15.99 -31.66 -0.27
C THR A 82 15.88 -30.36 0.51
N GLU A 83 16.76 -29.40 0.22
CA GLU A 83 16.66 -28.05 0.77
C GLU A 83 15.25 -27.50 0.49
N PRO A 84 14.64 -26.74 1.41
CA PRO A 84 13.37 -26.09 1.15
C PRO A 84 13.49 -25.21 -0.13
N PRO A 85 12.41 -25.07 -0.90
CA PRO A 85 12.43 -24.20 -2.09
C PRO A 85 12.59 -22.73 -1.69
N GLU A 86 13.10 -21.90 -2.62
CA GLU A 86 13.05 -20.45 -2.51
C GLU A 86 11.59 -19.97 -2.37
N GLU A 87 11.36 -18.92 -1.56
CA GLU A 87 10.06 -18.26 -1.43
C GLU A 87 10.09 -16.91 -2.13
N HIS A 88 9.04 -16.60 -2.88
CA HIS A 88 8.92 -15.39 -3.70
C HIS A 88 7.78 -14.52 -3.19
N PHE A 89 8.04 -13.24 -2.97
CA PHE A 89 7.07 -12.26 -2.51
C PHE A 89 7.11 -11.02 -3.40
N TRP A 90 5.95 -10.44 -3.67
CA TRP A 90 5.84 -9.24 -4.47
C TRP A 90 5.44 -8.04 -3.61
N LEU A 91 6.23 -6.98 -3.65
CA LEU A 91 5.93 -5.73 -2.95
C LEU A 91 5.65 -4.61 -3.95
N THR A 92 4.52 -3.92 -3.80
CA THR A 92 4.07 -2.84 -4.70
C THR A 92 4.23 -1.47 -4.06
N PHE A 93 4.71 -0.53 -4.86
CA PHE A 93 5.00 0.86 -4.49
C PHE A 93 4.30 1.81 -5.47
N ALA A 94 3.54 2.78 -4.94
CA ALA A 94 2.87 3.81 -5.74
C ALA A 94 3.38 5.21 -5.39
N GLY A 95 3.03 6.20 -6.20
CA GLY A 95 3.35 7.61 -5.95
C GLY A 95 2.50 8.27 -4.87
N ASP A 96 2.51 9.61 -4.84
CA ASP A 96 1.82 10.42 -3.83
C ASP A 96 0.30 10.28 -3.93
N CYS A 97 -0.33 9.85 -2.85
CA CYS A 97 -1.77 9.69 -2.70
C CYS A 97 -2.33 10.80 -1.79
N THR A 98 -2.93 11.83 -2.39
CA THR A 98 -3.67 12.85 -1.67
C THR A 98 -5.15 12.50 -1.72
N LEU A 99 -5.61 11.70 -0.75
CA LEU A 99 -7.00 11.24 -0.67
C LEU A 99 -7.87 12.32 -0.02
N GLY A 100 -8.07 13.41 -0.75
CA GLY A 100 -8.79 14.56 -0.23
C GLY A 100 -8.69 15.77 -1.13
N SER A 101 -9.13 16.92 -0.61
CA SER A 101 -9.08 18.21 -1.32
C SER A 101 -8.78 19.34 -0.35
N THR A 102 -8.29 20.45 -0.87
CA THR A 102 -8.28 21.72 -0.11
C THR A 102 -9.72 22.10 0.26
N PRO A 103 -10.04 22.40 1.53
CA PRO A 103 -11.42 22.64 1.97
C PRO A 103 -12.15 23.73 1.17
N GLY A 104 -11.46 24.80 0.79
CA GLY A 104 -12.05 25.88 -0.06
C GLY A 104 -12.40 25.42 -1.48
N LEU A 105 -11.82 24.33 -1.96
CA LEU A 105 -12.08 23.74 -3.27
C LEU A 105 -12.87 22.44 -3.19
N ALA A 106 -13.18 21.95 -2.00
CA ALA A 106 -13.89 20.67 -1.80
C ALA A 106 -15.27 20.63 -2.47
N TYR A 107 -15.90 21.80 -2.65
CA TYR A 107 -17.20 21.95 -3.32
C TYR A 107 -17.09 22.08 -4.84
N HIS A 108 -15.89 22.28 -5.38
CA HIS A 108 -15.70 22.36 -6.82
C HIS A 108 -16.02 21.01 -7.49
N ARG A 109 -16.79 21.06 -8.60
CA ARG A 109 -17.29 19.83 -9.28
C ARG A 109 -16.23 18.80 -9.67
N HIS A 110 -14.97 19.23 -9.77
CA HIS A 110 -13.82 18.41 -10.13
C HIS A 110 -12.87 18.16 -8.95
N SER A 111 -13.25 18.47 -7.72
CA SER A 111 -12.46 18.11 -6.54
C SER A 111 -12.49 16.61 -6.30
N PHE A 112 -11.45 16.09 -5.62
CA PHE A 112 -11.38 14.68 -5.24
C PHE A 112 -12.68 14.22 -4.56
N ILE A 113 -13.15 14.96 -3.56
CA ILE A 113 -14.35 14.63 -2.78
C ILE A 113 -15.62 14.58 -3.67
N LYS A 114 -15.72 15.45 -4.68
CA LYS A 114 -16.89 15.47 -5.59
C LYS A 114 -16.82 14.41 -6.68
N VAL A 115 -15.64 13.95 -7.04
CA VAL A 115 -15.43 12.90 -8.04
C VAL A 115 -15.61 11.53 -7.39
N VAL A 116 -14.93 11.29 -6.26
CA VAL A 116 -14.94 10.00 -5.55
C VAL A 116 -16.23 9.79 -4.77
N LYS A 117 -16.70 10.78 -4.02
CA LYS A 117 -17.88 10.67 -3.13
C LYS A 117 -17.71 9.49 -2.17
N GLU A 118 -18.59 8.50 -2.26
CA GLU A 118 -18.61 7.25 -1.51
C GLU A 118 -18.25 6.03 -2.39
N ASP A 119 -17.80 6.27 -3.61
CA ASP A 119 -17.29 5.22 -4.49
C ASP A 119 -15.79 4.99 -4.16
N TYR A 120 -15.56 4.22 -3.09
CA TYR A 120 -14.22 4.00 -2.55
C TYR A 120 -13.35 3.13 -3.45
N ASP A 121 -13.93 2.34 -4.32
CA ASP A 121 -13.20 1.52 -5.29
C ASP A 121 -12.68 2.37 -6.46
N PHE A 122 -13.36 3.47 -6.78
CA PHE A 122 -13.08 4.29 -7.96
C PHE A 122 -11.61 4.73 -8.08
N PRO A 123 -10.93 5.25 -7.02
CA PRO A 123 -9.58 5.77 -7.17
C PRO A 123 -8.57 4.74 -7.64
N PHE A 124 -8.70 3.48 -7.23
CA PHE A 124 -7.73 2.44 -7.55
C PHE A 124 -8.27 1.36 -8.50
N ALA A 125 -9.50 1.51 -9.03
CA ALA A 125 -10.17 0.49 -9.85
C ALA A 125 -9.30 -0.06 -10.99
N ASN A 126 -8.53 0.80 -11.68
CA ASN A 126 -7.73 0.40 -12.84
C ASN A 126 -6.37 -0.21 -12.47
N VAL A 127 -6.00 -0.16 -11.19
CA VAL A 127 -4.71 -0.66 -10.67
C VAL A 127 -4.87 -1.69 -9.55
N ALA A 128 -6.06 -1.88 -9.02
CA ALA A 128 -6.33 -2.79 -7.89
C ALA A 128 -5.84 -4.22 -8.12
N GLN A 129 -5.78 -4.68 -9.36
CA GLN A 129 -5.24 -6.00 -9.70
C GLN A 129 -3.76 -6.17 -9.31
N TYR A 130 -2.97 -5.09 -9.32
CA TYR A 130 -1.57 -5.15 -8.91
C TYR A 130 -1.41 -5.26 -7.40
N PHE A 131 -2.31 -4.62 -6.65
CA PHE A 131 -2.32 -4.63 -5.18
C PHE A 131 -2.90 -5.92 -4.61
N LYS A 132 -3.96 -6.47 -5.26
CA LYS A 132 -4.63 -7.70 -4.82
C LYS A 132 -3.87 -8.99 -5.15
N ASN A 133 -2.86 -8.91 -6.02
CA ASN A 133 -2.06 -10.04 -6.47
C ASN A 133 -0.60 -9.92 -6.01
N ASP A 134 -0.34 -9.09 -5.03
CA ASP A 134 0.96 -8.99 -4.35
C ASP A 134 0.86 -9.43 -2.88
N ASP A 135 1.98 -9.37 -2.17
CA ASP A 135 2.05 -9.70 -0.75
C ASP A 135 1.99 -8.44 0.13
N PHE A 136 2.27 -7.26 -0.45
CA PHE A 136 2.30 -6.02 0.29
C PHE A 136 2.32 -4.80 -0.62
N THR A 137 1.39 -3.88 -0.40
CA THR A 137 1.35 -2.56 -1.05
C THR A 137 1.53 -1.44 -0.03
N ILE A 138 2.40 -0.48 -0.34
CA ILE A 138 2.58 0.76 0.42
C ILE A 138 2.39 2.00 -0.45
N VAL A 139 1.71 3.02 0.09
CA VAL A 139 1.54 4.33 -0.56
C VAL A 139 1.91 5.48 0.39
N ASN A 140 2.25 6.65 -0.16
CA ASN A 140 2.38 7.87 0.63
C ASN A 140 1.00 8.54 0.81
N LEU A 141 0.43 8.51 2.01
CA LEU A 141 -0.82 9.21 2.32
C LEU A 141 -0.52 10.68 2.62
N GLU A 142 -0.55 11.51 1.57
CA GLU A 142 -0.20 12.92 1.62
C GLU A 142 -1.44 13.82 1.85
N SER A 143 -2.22 13.46 2.84
CA SER A 143 -3.41 14.20 3.29
C SER A 143 -3.81 13.79 4.70
N VAL A 144 -4.66 14.61 5.32
CA VAL A 144 -5.31 14.29 6.58
C VAL A 144 -6.63 13.57 6.31
N LEU A 145 -6.92 12.52 7.06
CA LEU A 145 -8.24 11.88 7.12
C LEU A 145 -8.95 12.33 8.40
N ALA A 146 -9.90 13.29 8.23
CA ALA A 146 -10.67 13.84 9.34
C ALA A 146 -11.99 14.44 8.83
N ASP A 147 -13.08 14.26 9.59
CA ASP A 147 -14.41 14.72 9.17
C ASP A 147 -14.63 16.20 9.49
N SER A 148 -13.79 16.77 10.36
CA SER A 148 -13.84 18.18 10.73
C SER A 148 -12.46 18.75 11.02
N GLY A 149 -12.38 20.03 11.34
CA GLY A 149 -11.15 20.70 11.77
C GLY A 149 -10.83 21.94 10.93
N LYS A 150 -10.02 22.81 11.52
CA LYS A 150 -9.51 24.03 10.86
C LYS A 150 -8.13 23.75 10.28
N GLY A 151 -7.98 23.97 8.98
CA GLY A 151 -6.71 23.83 8.29
C GLY A 151 -5.66 24.85 8.74
N ALA A 152 -4.40 24.47 8.61
CA ALA A 152 -3.26 25.35 8.84
C ALA A 152 -3.29 26.57 7.91
N SER A 153 -2.67 27.68 8.33
CA SER A 153 -2.55 28.89 7.51
C SER A 153 -1.44 28.74 6.47
N LYS A 154 -1.64 27.83 5.50
CA LYS A 154 -0.75 27.64 4.34
C LYS A 154 -1.59 27.50 3.07
N ARG A 155 -0.96 27.63 1.91
CA ARG A 155 -1.65 27.64 0.61
C ARG A 155 -2.38 26.34 0.32
N PHE A 156 -1.70 25.21 0.51
CA PHE A 156 -2.24 23.89 0.25
C PHE A 156 -2.40 23.16 1.57
N VAL A 157 -3.63 22.77 1.86
CA VAL A 157 -4.02 21.93 3.00
C VAL A 157 -4.99 20.88 2.49
N PHE A 158 -4.74 19.62 2.77
CA PHE A 158 -5.53 18.54 2.20
C PHE A 158 -6.25 17.73 3.27
N ARG A 159 -7.54 17.50 3.05
CA ARG A 159 -8.38 16.70 3.93
C ARG A 159 -9.38 15.88 3.14
N GLY A 160 -9.47 14.60 3.49
CA GLY A 160 -10.57 13.70 3.14
C GLY A 160 -11.34 13.24 4.37
N PRO A 161 -12.56 12.69 4.20
CA PRO A 161 -13.29 12.02 5.27
C PRO A 161 -12.51 10.82 5.82
N THR A 162 -12.74 10.49 7.10
CA THR A 162 -12.17 9.28 7.72
C THR A 162 -12.54 8.00 6.96
N ALA A 163 -13.74 7.94 6.37
CA ALA A 163 -14.22 6.84 5.54
C ALA A 163 -13.35 6.55 4.29
N TYR A 164 -12.43 7.46 3.90
CA TYR A 164 -11.52 7.20 2.79
C TYR A 164 -10.42 6.17 3.10
N THR A 165 -10.34 5.67 4.32
CA THR A 165 -9.63 4.43 4.62
C THR A 165 -10.17 3.24 3.81
N ASN A 166 -11.48 3.26 3.45
CA ASN A 166 -12.09 2.24 2.60
C ASN A 166 -11.48 2.19 1.17
N ILE A 167 -10.89 3.29 0.69
CA ILE A 167 -10.14 3.31 -0.58
C ILE A 167 -8.90 2.40 -0.47
N LEU A 168 -8.23 2.45 0.68
CA LEU A 168 -7.03 1.65 0.95
C LEU A 168 -7.40 0.17 1.12
N THR A 169 -8.31 -0.14 2.05
CA THR A 169 -8.69 -1.52 2.38
C THR A 169 -9.42 -2.23 1.24
N GLY A 170 -10.29 -1.54 0.49
CA GLY A 170 -11.00 -2.10 -0.67
C GLY A 170 -10.07 -2.48 -1.82
N SER A 171 -8.85 -1.94 -1.83
CA SER A 171 -7.86 -2.18 -2.88
C SER A 171 -6.64 -2.97 -2.42
N SER A 172 -6.63 -3.55 -1.21
CA SER A 172 -5.47 -4.25 -0.61
C SER A 172 -4.23 -3.34 -0.54
N VAL A 173 -4.35 -2.21 0.17
CA VAL A 173 -3.21 -1.39 0.56
C VAL A 173 -2.96 -1.63 2.04
N GLU A 174 -1.86 -2.32 2.35
CA GLU A 174 -1.53 -2.78 3.71
C GLU A 174 -0.89 -1.68 4.54
N ALA A 175 -0.16 -0.76 3.91
CA ALA A 175 0.55 0.27 4.66
C ALA A 175 0.55 1.64 3.99
N VAL A 176 0.69 2.68 4.83
CA VAL A 176 0.91 4.04 4.37
C VAL A 176 2.06 4.72 5.11
N THR A 177 2.81 5.60 4.43
CA THR A 177 3.69 6.55 5.12
C THR A 177 2.94 7.84 5.42
N LEU A 178 3.10 8.34 6.66
CA LEU A 178 2.60 9.64 7.13
C LEU A 178 3.73 10.66 7.28
N ALA A 179 4.96 10.31 6.92
CA ALA A 179 6.10 11.21 6.95
C ALA A 179 6.10 12.13 5.73
N ASN A 180 5.30 13.19 5.77
CA ASN A 180 5.19 14.18 4.70
C ASN A 180 4.74 15.55 5.23
N ASN A 181 4.82 16.58 4.38
CA ASN A 181 4.48 17.97 4.73
C ASN A 181 2.96 18.24 4.88
N HIS A 182 2.10 17.27 4.53
CA HIS A 182 0.64 17.40 4.60
C HIS A 182 -0.02 16.60 5.72
N SER A 183 0.70 15.72 6.40
CA SER A 183 0.16 14.88 7.47
C SER A 183 -0.40 15.68 8.66
N LYS A 184 0.10 16.90 8.88
CA LYS A 184 -0.33 17.81 9.96
C LYS A 184 -1.08 19.05 9.47
N ASP A 185 -1.69 19.01 8.29
CA ASP A 185 -2.44 20.12 7.71
C ASP A 185 -3.60 20.63 8.57
N PHE A 186 -4.13 19.77 9.43
CA PHE A 186 -5.18 20.07 10.39
C PHE A 186 -4.70 19.93 11.85
N GLY A 187 -3.41 20.20 12.08
CA GLY A 187 -2.76 20.15 13.39
C GLY A 187 -2.77 18.74 14.00
N THR A 188 -2.48 18.68 15.29
CA THR A 188 -2.41 17.42 16.03
C THR A 188 -3.75 16.67 16.03
N ALA A 189 -4.87 17.37 16.09
CA ALA A 189 -6.20 16.74 16.08
C ALA A 189 -6.46 16.00 14.76
N GLY A 190 -6.17 16.64 13.61
CA GLY A 190 -6.30 15.99 12.29
C GLY A 190 -5.34 14.83 12.11
N TYR A 191 -4.11 14.98 12.56
CA TYR A 191 -3.11 13.91 12.54
C TYR A 191 -3.54 12.68 13.35
N ASN A 192 -4.05 12.91 14.58
CA ASN A 192 -4.56 11.83 15.42
C ASN A 192 -5.83 11.19 14.83
N SER A 193 -6.71 11.99 14.19
CA SER A 193 -7.88 11.46 13.46
C SER A 193 -7.45 10.51 12.34
N THR A 194 -6.41 10.89 11.57
CA THR A 194 -5.85 10.03 10.51
C THR A 194 -5.35 8.70 11.08
N LYS A 195 -4.58 8.74 12.17
CA LYS A 195 -4.05 7.53 12.80
C LYS A 195 -5.16 6.62 13.32
N GLN A 196 -6.13 7.19 14.04
CA GLN A 196 -7.29 6.42 14.54
C GLN A 196 -8.11 5.79 13.41
N ALA A 197 -8.28 6.50 12.29
CA ALA A 197 -8.98 5.96 11.13
C ALA A 197 -8.22 4.79 10.49
N LEU A 198 -6.88 4.90 10.36
CA LEU A 198 -6.03 3.83 9.84
C LEU A 198 -6.00 2.61 10.80
N GLU A 199 -5.85 2.83 12.11
CA GLU A 199 -5.91 1.80 13.14
C GLU A 199 -7.24 1.05 13.10
N GLY A 200 -8.35 1.80 13.03
CA GLY A 200 -9.70 1.22 12.94
C GLY A 200 -9.96 0.43 11.65
N ALA A 201 -9.23 0.74 10.58
CA ALA A 201 -9.29 0.05 9.31
C ALA A 201 -8.27 -1.10 9.17
N GLY A 202 -7.37 -1.29 10.16
CA GLY A 202 -6.31 -2.29 10.10
C GLY A 202 -5.18 -1.96 9.12
N VAL A 203 -5.05 -0.70 8.68
CA VAL A 203 -3.98 -0.25 7.80
C VAL A 203 -2.76 0.15 8.62
N THR A 204 -1.62 -0.49 8.37
CA THR A 204 -0.35 -0.14 9.01
C THR A 204 0.10 1.25 8.57
N TYR A 205 0.65 2.04 9.48
CA TYR A 205 1.23 3.32 9.12
C TYR A 205 2.59 3.54 9.79
N VAL A 206 3.45 4.30 9.12
CA VAL A 206 4.73 4.73 9.66
C VAL A 206 4.80 6.25 9.73
N GLU A 207 5.11 6.76 10.95
CA GLU A 207 5.21 8.18 11.27
C GLU A 207 6.62 8.72 10.97
N GLU A 208 6.74 10.04 10.87
CA GLU A 208 8.03 10.73 10.71
C GLU A 208 9.01 10.36 11.83
N ASN A 209 10.22 9.94 11.46
CA ASN A 209 11.29 9.47 12.33
C ASN A 209 10.87 8.34 13.29
N LYS A 210 10.02 7.43 12.79
CA LYS A 210 9.54 6.24 13.50
C LYS A 210 9.72 5.00 12.65
N THR A 211 9.57 3.85 13.30
CA THR A 211 9.52 2.53 12.68
C THR A 211 8.16 1.89 12.86
N ALA A 212 7.80 1.00 11.94
CA ALA A 212 6.69 0.08 12.04
C ALA A 212 7.11 -1.29 11.51
N LEU A 213 6.48 -2.35 11.99
CA LEU A 213 6.62 -3.71 11.47
C LEU A 213 5.31 -4.16 10.86
N TYR A 214 5.38 -4.83 9.74
CA TYR A 214 4.28 -5.54 9.11
C TYR A 214 4.71 -6.98 8.82
N THR A 215 3.82 -7.92 9.01
CA THR A 215 4.05 -9.33 8.61
C THR A 215 2.99 -9.68 7.58
N THR A 216 3.41 -10.09 6.39
CA THR A 216 2.50 -10.52 5.33
C THR A 216 1.75 -11.80 5.74
N GLU A 217 0.67 -12.14 5.04
CA GLU A 217 -0.03 -13.40 5.26
C GLU A 217 0.87 -14.61 4.99
N SER A 218 1.81 -14.48 4.05
CA SER A 218 2.83 -15.45 3.71
C SER A 218 4.03 -15.49 4.69
N GLY A 219 4.01 -14.65 5.74
CA GLY A 219 4.99 -14.66 6.83
C GLY A 219 6.25 -13.84 6.61
N LEU A 220 6.37 -13.04 5.53
CA LEU A 220 7.49 -12.12 5.34
C LEU A 220 7.40 -10.94 6.31
N LYS A 221 8.46 -10.65 7.08
CA LYS A 221 8.52 -9.53 8.02
C LYS A 221 9.14 -8.30 7.38
N ILE A 222 8.33 -7.27 7.19
CA ILE A 222 8.71 -6.00 6.57
C ILE A 222 8.87 -4.92 7.63
N GLY A 223 10.08 -4.36 7.73
CA GLY A 223 10.38 -3.20 8.56
C GLY A 223 10.24 -1.90 7.76
N LEU A 224 9.45 -0.97 8.28
CA LEU A 224 9.23 0.35 7.70
C LEU A 224 9.91 1.41 8.56
N TYR A 225 10.69 2.28 7.95
CA TYR A 225 11.19 3.52 8.55
C TYR A 225 10.80 4.69 7.65
N ALA A 226 10.29 5.79 8.21
CA ALA A 226 9.92 6.97 7.44
C ALA A 226 10.53 8.25 8.01
N ASP A 227 10.88 9.19 7.14
CA ASP A 227 11.41 10.50 7.52
C ASP A 227 11.07 11.56 6.45
N ALA A 228 11.08 12.84 6.85
CA ALA A 228 10.76 13.95 5.96
C ALA A 228 11.64 15.16 6.24
N PHE A 229 12.29 15.70 5.22
CA PHE A 229 13.07 16.96 5.17
C PHE A 229 14.25 17.10 6.15
N SER A 230 14.11 16.67 7.40
CA SER A 230 15.12 16.85 8.46
C SER A 230 15.91 15.59 8.74
N PHE A 231 16.52 15.03 7.70
CA PHE A 231 17.22 13.76 7.77
C PHE A 231 18.46 13.79 8.67
N SER A 232 18.65 12.74 9.43
CA SER A 232 19.83 12.52 10.26
C SER A 232 20.45 11.14 9.98
N LYS A 233 21.74 11.12 9.66
CA LYS A 233 22.48 9.85 9.49
C LYS A 233 22.35 8.95 10.72
N THR A 234 22.47 9.53 11.92
CA THR A 234 22.33 8.79 13.18
C THR A 234 20.94 8.20 13.34
N ALA A 235 19.87 8.98 13.04
CA ALA A 235 18.49 8.51 13.14
C ALA A 235 18.25 7.36 12.13
N ILE A 236 18.70 7.49 10.89
CA ILE A 236 18.56 6.45 9.86
C ILE A 236 19.24 5.16 10.33
N ASN A 237 20.50 5.24 10.75
CA ASN A 237 21.26 4.06 11.20
C ASN A 237 20.57 3.39 12.41
N ASN A 238 20.18 4.17 13.40
CA ASN A 238 19.55 3.64 14.62
C ASN A 238 18.19 2.97 14.35
N ASN A 239 17.35 3.60 13.50
CA ASN A 239 16.04 3.04 13.18
C ASN A 239 16.15 1.79 12.29
N ILE A 240 17.08 1.74 11.35
CA ILE A 240 17.35 0.54 10.56
C ILE A 240 17.89 -0.58 11.47
N GLN A 241 18.83 -0.27 12.39
CA GLN A 241 19.33 -1.27 13.33
C GLN A 241 18.22 -1.79 14.23
N LYS A 242 17.38 -0.90 14.76
CA LYS A 242 16.20 -1.28 15.55
C LYS A 242 15.30 -2.25 14.79
N LEU A 243 15.00 -2.00 13.50
CA LEU A 243 14.18 -2.91 12.68
C LEU A 243 14.82 -4.28 12.52
N LYS A 244 16.15 -4.34 12.33
CA LYS A 244 16.90 -5.61 12.30
C LYS A 244 16.79 -6.35 13.62
N ASP A 245 16.96 -5.66 14.73
CA ASP A 245 16.88 -6.24 16.09
C ASP A 245 15.47 -6.75 16.40
N GLU A 246 14.44 -6.15 15.79
CA GLU A 246 13.03 -6.57 15.86
C GLU A 246 12.68 -7.70 14.87
N GLY A 247 13.66 -8.16 14.08
CA GLY A 247 13.53 -9.30 13.19
C GLY A 247 12.91 -8.97 11.82
N ALA A 248 12.98 -7.72 11.37
CA ALA A 248 12.61 -7.37 10.00
C ALA A 248 13.57 -8.05 9.00
N GLU A 249 13.00 -8.77 8.04
CA GLU A 249 13.73 -9.43 6.96
C GLU A 249 13.96 -8.46 5.78
N VAL A 250 12.94 -7.69 5.41
CA VAL A 250 13.01 -6.62 4.41
C VAL A 250 12.87 -5.27 5.08
N ILE A 251 13.76 -4.32 4.79
CA ILE A 251 13.72 -2.97 5.34
C ILE A 251 13.44 -1.97 4.22
N ILE A 252 12.35 -1.22 4.38
CA ILE A 252 11.91 -0.14 3.49
C ILE A 252 12.07 1.19 4.21
N CYS A 253 12.81 2.13 3.59
CA CYS A 253 12.91 3.51 4.06
C CYS A 253 12.07 4.42 3.16
N ALA A 254 10.97 4.96 3.68
CA ALA A 254 10.09 5.90 2.97
C ALA A 254 10.52 7.35 3.27
N PHE A 255 10.99 8.08 2.27
CA PHE A 255 11.55 9.41 2.43
C PHE A 255 10.78 10.46 1.61
N HIS A 256 10.31 11.50 2.28
CA HIS A 256 9.65 12.65 1.66
C HIS A 256 10.63 13.80 1.54
N TRP A 257 11.16 14.04 0.33
CA TRP A 257 12.36 14.84 0.10
C TRP A 257 12.43 15.52 -1.27
N GLY A 258 13.49 16.27 -1.52
CA GLY A 258 13.79 16.81 -2.83
C GLY A 258 13.17 18.17 -3.08
N LYS A 259 12.84 18.46 -4.33
CA LYS A 259 12.24 19.72 -4.79
C LYS A 259 11.08 19.40 -5.75
N GLU A 260 9.94 20.00 -5.49
CA GLU A 260 8.78 19.87 -6.38
C GLU A 260 9.12 20.25 -7.83
N GLY A 261 8.62 19.46 -8.76
CA GLY A 261 8.81 19.64 -10.20
C GLY A 261 10.18 19.27 -10.73
N SER A 262 11.13 18.85 -9.90
CA SER A 262 12.48 18.48 -10.37
C SER A 262 12.54 17.02 -10.79
N TYR A 263 12.83 16.76 -12.07
CA TYR A 263 13.01 15.41 -12.63
C TYR A 263 14.35 14.74 -12.22
N ARG A 264 15.19 15.44 -11.49
CA ARG A 264 16.52 14.96 -11.12
C ARG A 264 16.71 15.00 -9.62
N PRO A 265 17.11 13.88 -9.00
CA PRO A 265 17.36 13.86 -7.58
C PRO A 265 18.54 14.79 -7.23
N ASN A 266 18.35 15.61 -6.19
CA ASN A 266 19.35 16.52 -5.68
C ASN A 266 20.43 15.80 -4.83
N SER A 267 21.41 16.55 -4.32
CA SER A 267 22.50 16.00 -3.49
C SER A 267 22.01 15.42 -2.17
N THR A 268 21.01 16.05 -1.54
CA THR A 268 20.42 15.59 -0.27
C THR A 268 19.78 14.22 -0.46
N GLN A 269 18.93 14.06 -1.48
CA GLN A 269 18.31 12.77 -1.82
C GLN A 269 19.37 11.68 -2.04
N LYS A 270 20.41 11.97 -2.82
CA LYS A 270 21.50 11.01 -3.11
C LYS A 270 22.27 10.62 -1.85
N THR A 271 22.55 11.59 -0.97
CA THR A 271 23.29 11.36 0.27
C THR A 271 22.51 10.46 1.21
N TYR A 272 21.24 10.75 1.47
CA TYR A 272 20.45 9.98 2.43
C TYR A 272 20.00 8.63 1.89
N ALA A 273 19.76 8.52 0.57
CA ALA A 273 19.59 7.21 -0.06
C ALA A 273 20.82 6.31 0.12
N LYS A 274 22.02 6.88 -0.08
CA LYS A 274 23.28 6.16 0.16
C LYS A 274 23.41 5.71 1.61
N ILE A 275 23.15 6.61 2.57
CA ILE A 275 23.22 6.29 4.01
C ILE A 275 22.26 5.15 4.36
N ALA A 276 21.01 5.21 3.89
CA ALA A 276 20.01 4.19 4.16
C ALA A 276 20.41 2.82 3.58
N THR A 277 20.86 2.78 2.32
CA THR A 277 21.30 1.52 1.70
C THR A 277 22.57 0.96 2.34
N GLU A 278 23.54 1.79 2.75
CA GLU A 278 24.73 1.37 3.48
C GLU A 278 24.41 0.87 4.90
N ALA A 279 23.33 1.36 5.51
CA ALA A 279 22.84 0.87 6.80
C ALA A 279 22.08 -0.47 6.68
N GLY A 280 21.67 -0.87 5.47
CA GLY A 280 21.02 -2.11 5.18
C GLY A 280 19.52 -1.99 4.80
N ALA A 281 19.09 -0.82 4.33
CA ALA A 281 17.78 -0.71 3.68
C ALA A 281 17.82 -1.45 2.33
N HIS A 282 16.86 -2.34 2.11
CA HIS A 282 16.67 -3.03 0.83
C HIS A 282 15.99 -2.11 -0.19
N ILE A 283 15.04 -1.30 0.27
CA ILE A 283 14.29 -0.39 -0.60
C ILE A 283 14.29 1.01 0.00
N VAL A 284 14.66 2.02 -0.81
CA VAL A 284 14.47 3.43 -0.49
C VAL A 284 13.37 3.96 -1.39
N TYR A 285 12.27 4.40 -0.78
CA TYR A 285 11.03 4.77 -1.42
C TYR A 285 10.76 6.27 -1.23
N GLY A 286 10.93 7.06 -2.30
CA GLY A 286 10.97 8.53 -2.26
C GLY A 286 9.71 9.21 -2.80
N HIS A 287 9.37 10.37 -2.17
CA HIS A 287 8.18 11.18 -2.38
C HIS A 287 8.46 12.67 -2.41
N HIS A 288 7.46 13.51 -2.71
CA HIS A 288 7.47 14.98 -2.69
C HIS A 288 7.80 15.68 -4.02
N PRO A 289 8.67 15.22 -4.92
CA PRO A 289 8.87 15.96 -6.17
C PRO A 289 7.63 16.11 -7.04
N HIS A 290 6.58 15.31 -6.82
CA HIS A 290 5.34 15.25 -7.62
C HIS A 290 5.56 15.00 -9.11
N VAL A 291 6.74 14.56 -9.47
CA VAL A 291 7.18 14.09 -10.79
C VAL A 291 8.04 12.86 -10.63
N LEU A 292 8.08 12.01 -11.65
CA LEU A 292 8.94 10.83 -11.65
C LEU A 292 10.40 11.22 -11.63
N GLN A 293 11.18 10.56 -10.80
CA GLN A 293 12.63 10.59 -10.81
C GLN A 293 13.19 9.20 -11.04
N LYS A 294 14.48 9.10 -11.36
CA LYS A 294 15.12 7.85 -11.72
C LYS A 294 15.09 6.80 -10.61
N ILE A 295 15.12 5.55 -11.05
CA ILE A 295 15.39 4.37 -10.24
C ILE A 295 16.89 4.08 -10.26
N VAL A 296 17.43 3.59 -9.15
CA VAL A 296 18.82 3.10 -9.06
C VAL A 296 18.79 1.73 -8.40
N GLN A 297 19.16 0.71 -9.15
CA GLN A 297 19.33 -0.65 -8.63
C GLN A 297 20.79 -0.87 -8.24
N LYS A 298 21.00 -1.57 -7.14
CA LYS A 298 22.28 -2.06 -6.63
C LYS A 298 22.12 -3.55 -6.33
N GLU A 299 23.19 -4.22 -5.99
CA GLU A 299 23.19 -5.67 -5.73
C GLU A 299 22.06 -6.10 -4.76
N ASN A 300 21.98 -5.49 -3.57
CA ASN A 300 20.97 -5.84 -2.54
C ASN A 300 20.09 -4.65 -2.15
N SER A 301 19.96 -3.65 -2.99
CA SER A 301 19.06 -2.54 -2.72
C SER A 301 18.57 -1.84 -3.98
N VAL A 302 17.41 -1.23 -3.87
CA VAL A 302 16.82 -0.39 -4.93
C VAL A 302 16.38 0.95 -4.36
N ILE A 303 16.58 2.02 -5.13
CA ILE A 303 16.21 3.38 -4.76
C ILE A 303 15.22 3.92 -5.80
N PHE A 304 14.01 4.20 -5.36
CA PHE A 304 12.98 4.93 -6.09
C PHE A 304 13.04 6.39 -5.61
N TYR A 305 13.66 7.30 -6.35
CA TYR A 305 13.83 8.68 -5.88
C TYR A 305 12.52 9.46 -5.81
N SER A 306 11.58 9.21 -6.73
CA SER A 306 10.19 9.71 -6.70
C SER A 306 9.33 8.97 -7.71
N LEU A 307 8.12 8.58 -7.32
CA LEU A 307 7.14 7.94 -8.19
C LEU A 307 6.07 8.91 -8.72
N GLY A 308 6.24 10.23 -8.46
CA GLY A 308 5.30 11.26 -8.90
C GLY A 308 3.95 11.20 -8.19
N ASN A 309 2.95 11.87 -8.78
CA ASN A 309 1.58 11.82 -8.28
C ASN A 309 0.91 10.50 -8.68
N PHE A 310 0.13 9.91 -7.77
CA PHE A 310 -0.66 8.72 -8.06
C PHE A 310 -2.17 9.03 -8.02
N SER A 311 -2.87 8.75 -6.94
CA SER A 311 -4.25 9.24 -6.76
C SER A 311 -4.21 10.59 -6.03
N PHE A 312 -3.94 11.65 -6.80
CA PHE A 312 -3.53 12.95 -6.27
C PHE A 312 -4.66 13.98 -6.30
N GLY A 313 -5.38 14.12 -5.18
CA GLY A 313 -6.46 15.11 -4.99
C GLY A 313 -5.98 16.54 -4.76
N GLY A 314 -4.67 16.78 -4.72
CA GLY A 314 -4.08 18.10 -4.48
C GLY A 314 -4.26 19.10 -5.62
N HIS A 315 -4.44 18.64 -6.85
CA HIS A 315 -4.67 19.51 -8.02
C HIS A 315 -5.54 18.81 -9.08
N ALA A 316 -6.55 19.53 -9.58
CA ALA A 316 -7.45 19.02 -10.62
C ALA A 316 -6.82 18.99 -12.02
N ASP A 317 -5.70 19.68 -12.22
CA ASP A 317 -4.93 19.71 -13.47
C ASP A 317 -3.44 19.82 -13.14
N PRO A 318 -2.78 18.74 -12.70
CA PRO A 318 -1.35 18.75 -12.39
C PRO A 318 -0.54 19.01 -13.66
N GLN A 319 0.62 19.66 -13.52
CA GLN A 319 1.50 19.95 -14.66
C GLN A 319 2.13 18.71 -15.27
N ASP A 320 2.20 17.62 -14.51
CA ASP A 320 2.67 16.30 -14.95
C ASP A 320 1.71 15.22 -14.48
N TYR A 321 1.26 14.41 -15.43
CA TYR A 321 0.36 13.27 -15.18
C TYR A 321 1.10 11.94 -15.13
N ASP A 322 2.41 11.95 -15.38
CA ASP A 322 3.21 10.73 -15.42
C ASP A 322 3.45 10.21 -14.00
N SER A 323 3.14 8.96 -13.82
CA SER A 323 3.28 8.21 -12.59
C SER A 323 3.80 6.80 -12.88
N ALA A 324 4.05 6.02 -11.85
CA ALA A 324 4.40 4.62 -12.00
C ALA A 324 3.94 3.81 -10.79
N LEU A 325 3.61 2.54 -11.04
CA LEU A 325 3.65 1.48 -10.06
C LEU A 325 4.96 0.70 -10.24
N LEU A 326 5.58 0.34 -9.14
CA LEU A 326 6.75 -0.53 -9.13
C LEU A 326 6.44 -1.75 -8.30
N GLN A 327 6.68 -2.93 -8.86
CA GLN A 327 6.59 -4.19 -8.12
C GLN A 327 8.00 -4.78 -8.01
N GLN A 328 8.49 -4.91 -6.78
CA GLN A 328 9.77 -5.51 -6.48
C GLN A 328 9.56 -6.91 -5.93
N GLU A 329 10.14 -7.88 -6.59
CA GLU A 329 10.22 -9.24 -6.10
C GLU A 329 11.25 -9.36 -4.98
N ILE A 330 10.85 -9.97 -3.88
CA ILE A 330 11.71 -10.37 -2.78
C ILE A 330 11.82 -11.88 -2.81
N ILE A 331 13.04 -12.39 -2.75
CA ILE A 331 13.30 -13.82 -2.73
C ILE A 331 13.93 -14.15 -1.38
N ARG A 332 13.30 -15.06 -0.64
CA ARG A 332 13.86 -15.66 0.57
C ARG A 332 14.51 -16.97 0.19
N GLU A 333 15.82 -17.02 0.28
CA GLU A 333 16.59 -18.22 0.04
C GLU A 333 16.36 -19.27 1.14
N PRO A 334 16.66 -20.57 0.91
CA PRO A 334 16.50 -21.62 1.90
C PRO A 334 17.22 -21.39 3.24
N ASP A 335 18.29 -20.63 3.24
CA ASP A 335 19.06 -20.25 4.44
C ASP A 335 18.49 -19.01 5.17
N GLY A 336 17.39 -18.44 4.67
CA GLY A 336 16.76 -17.23 5.19
C GLY A 336 17.35 -15.92 4.65
N THR A 337 18.34 -15.97 3.76
CA THR A 337 18.90 -14.77 3.13
C THR A 337 17.87 -14.11 2.21
N ILE A 338 17.78 -12.78 2.27
CA ILE A 338 16.91 -12.00 1.40
C ILE A 338 17.70 -11.47 0.20
N ARG A 339 17.15 -11.70 -0.98
CA ARG A 339 17.65 -11.20 -2.26
C ARG A 339 16.55 -10.43 -2.99
N LEU A 340 16.92 -9.35 -3.70
CA LEU A 340 16.00 -8.67 -4.62
C LEU A 340 15.98 -9.41 -5.96
N GLY A 341 14.80 -9.78 -6.42
CA GLY A 341 14.54 -10.39 -7.71
C GLY A 341 14.16 -9.37 -8.79
N GLU A 342 13.16 -9.71 -9.58
CA GLU A 342 12.64 -8.89 -10.67
C GLU A 342 12.08 -7.55 -10.16
N LEU A 343 12.34 -6.47 -10.88
CA LEU A 343 11.67 -5.18 -10.71
C LEU A 343 10.75 -4.90 -11.92
N ARG A 344 9.45 -5.01 -11.73
CA ARG A 344 8.44 -4.62 -12.72
C ARG A 344 8.15 -3.13 -12.63
N ARG A 345 8.22 -2.47 -13.78
CA ARG A 345 7.94 -1.04 -13.91
C ARG A 345 6.67 -0.88 -14.74
N ILE A 346 5.61 -0.42 -14.11
CA ILE A 346 4.30 -0.23 -14.73
C ILE A 346 4.09 1.28 -14.92
N PRO A 347 4.30 1.84 -16.13
CA PRO A 347 3.98 3.22 -16.45
C PRO A 347 2.50 3.52 -16.26
N VAL A 348 2.18 4.59 -15.51
CA VAL A 348 0.82 4.97 -15.13
C VAL A 348 0.58 6.45 -15.45
N ASN A 349 -0.60 6.75 -15.95
CA ASN A 349 -1.15 8.11 -15.94
C ASN A 349 -1.98 8.28 -14.65
N CYS A 350 -1.78 9.34 -13.89
CA CYS A 350 -2.54 9.61 -12.64
C CYS A 350 -4.04 9.90 -12.88
N SER A 351 -4.48 9.88 -14.15
CA SER A 351 -5.88 10.08 -14.55
C SER A 351 -6.29 9.10 -15.65
N SER A 352 -7.51 8.58 -15.59
CA SER A 352 -8.08 7.74 -16.64
C SER A 352 -8.70 8.52 -17.79
N ILE A 353 -8.79 9.86 -17.69
CA ILE A 353 -9.41 10.72 -18.71
C ILE A 353 -8.44 11.80 -19.19
N LYS A 354 -8.69 12.32 -20.38
CA LYS A 354 -7.90 13.41 -20.97
C LYS A 354 -8.37 14.78 -20.46
N GLY A 355 -7.42 15.72 -20.33
CA GLY A 355 -7.70 17.14 -20.12
C GLY A 355 -8.01 17.58 -18.69
N ARG A 356 -8.04 16.65 -17.75
CA ARG A 356 -8.10 16.92 -16.30
C ARG A 356 -7.74 15.70 -15.49
N ASN A 357 -7.40 15.89 -14.24
CA ASN A 357 -7.25 14.81 -13.29
C ASN A 357 -8.63 14.34 -12.79
N ASN A 358 -8.91 13.04 -12.87
CA ASN A 358 -10.06 12.40 -12.21
C ASN A 358 -9.62 11.47 -11.08
N TYR A 359 -8.33 11.52 -10.69
CA TYR A 359 -7.79 10.82 -9.51
C TYR A 359 -7.80 9.29 -9.61
N GLN A 360 -7.90 8.77 -10.83
CA GLN A 360 -7.95 7.35 -11.14
C GLN A 360 -6.71 6.93 -11.92
N PRO A 361 -5.61 6.57 -11.24
CA PRO A 361 -4.39 6.08 -11.87
C PRO A 361 -4.70 4.92 -12.82
N THR A 362 -4.15 4.99 -14.03
CA THR A 362 -4.44 4.03 -15.08
C THR A 362 -3.15 3.63 -15.80
N PRO A 363 -2.84 2.34 -15.94
CA PRO A 363 -1.70 1.88 -16.69
C PRO A 363 -1.71 2.41 -18.13
N CYS A 364 -0.55 2.84 -18.60
CA CYS A 364 -0.38 3.30 -19.97
C CYS A 364 -0.33 2.11 -20.91
N GLU A 365 -0.87 2.29 -22.12
CA GLU A 365 -0.71 1.33 -23.20
C GLU A 365 0.77 1.20 -23.58
N GLU A 366 1.27 -0.02 -23.64
CA GLU A 366 2.66 -0.32 -23.98
C GLU A 366 3.00 0.20 -25.40
N GLY A 367 4.18 0.81 -25.53
CA GLY A 367 4.63 1.44 -26.78
C GLY A 367 3.94 2.78 -27.08
N SER A 368 3.04 3.27 -26.21
CA SER A 368 2.52 4.63 -26.35
C SER A 368 3.60 5.67 -26.01
N LYS A 369 3.48 6.86 -26.61
CA LYS A 369 4.40 7.98 -26.32
C LYS A 369 4.48 8.33 -24.81
N MET A 370 3.41 8.11 -24.06
CA MET A 370 3.38 8.33 -22.62
C MET A 370 4.14 7.23 -21.90
N TYR A 371 3.90 5.98 -22.26
CA TYR A 371 4.62 4.82 -21.76
C TYR A 371 6.14 5.00 -21.90
N ASP A 372 6.61 5.28 -23.11
CA ASP A 372 8.03 5.47 -23.40
C ASP A 372 8.61 6.67 -22.62
N ARG A 373 7.88 7.80 -22.55
CA ARG A 373 8.31 8.97 -21.80
C ARG A 373 8.49 8.66 -20.31
N ILE A 374 7.56 7.91 -19.70
CA ILE A 374 7.63 7.50 -18.31
C ILE A 374 8.87 6.65 -18.08
N LEU A 375 9.14 5.67 -18.96
CA LEU A 375 10.36 4.85 -18.85
C LEU A 375 11.62 5.72 -18.91
N THR A 376 11.70 6.74 -19.77
CA THR A 376 12.87 7.64 -19.80
C THR A 376 13.06 8.42 -18.48
N LYS A 377 11.97 8.74 -17.77
CA LYS A 377 12.04 9.38 -16.44
C LYS A 377 12.57 8.41 -15.40
N LEU A 378 12.06 7.18 -15.39
CA LEU A 378 12.48 6.11 -14.49
C LEU A 378 13.94 5.68 -14.73
N ASP A 379 14.40 5.69 -15.98
CA ASP A 379 15.80 5.41 -16.32
C ASP A 379 16.75 6.60 -16.09
N GLY A 380 16.20 7.80 -15.84
CA GLY A 380 16.96 9.03 -15.68
C GLY A 380 17.54 9.60 -16.98
N THR A 381 17.05 9.15 -18.13
CA THR A 381 17.47 9.64 -19.47
C THR A 381 16.58 10.76 -19.99
N PHE A 382 15.51 11.09 -19.29
CA PHE A 382 14.58 12.17 -19.65
C PHE A 382 15.29 13.53 -19.78
N LYS A 383 15.10 14.23 -20.91
CA LYS A 383 15.78 15.50 -21.24
C LYS A 383 14.91 16.74 -20.99
N GLY A 384 13.66 16.56 -20.52
CA GLY A 384 12.78 17.69 -20.23
C GLY A 384 13.33 18.61 -19.14
N LYS A 385 12.91 19.86 -19.16
CA LYS A 385 13.21 20.85 -18.11
C LYS A 385 12.36 20.59 -16.88
N ASP A 386 12.89 20.92 -15.71
CA ASP A 386 12.12 20.89 -14.47
C ASP A 386 10.88 21.81 -14.58
N LEU A 387 9.82 21.43 -13.90
CA LEU A 387 8.59 22.22 -13.86
C LEU A 387 8.80 23.50 -13.04
N VAL A 388 8.12 24.56 -13.44
CA VAL A 388 8.07 25.80 -12.66
C VAL A 388 6.89 25.73 -11.70
N VAL A 389 7.16 25.41 -10.46
CA VAL A 389 6.15 25.43 -9.39
C VAL A 389 6.05 26.84 -8.83
N ASN A 390 4.93 27.49 -9.10
CA ASN A 390 4.72 28.89 -8.73
C ASN A 390 3.89 29.00 -7.44
N TYR A 391 4.53 29.19 -6.31
CA TYR A 391 3.87 29.33 -5.00
C TYR A 391 3.21 30.71 -4.79
N SER A 392 3.47 31.71 -5.65
CA SER A 392 3.00 33.08 -5.46
C SER A 392 1.61 33.36 -6.03
N LYS A 393 1.08 32.54 -6.93
CA LYS A 393 -0.27 32.72 -7.48
C LYS A 393 -1.32 32.09 -6.56
N LYS A 394 -2.18 32.90 -5.94
CA LYS A 394 -3.49 32.43 -5.48
C LYS A 394 -4.24 31.91 -6.69
N GLU A 395 -4.74 30.69 -6.62
CA GLU A 395 -5.73 30.22 -7.59
C GLU A 395 -6.97 31.12 -7.45
N THR A 396 -7.11 32.05 -8.38
CA THR A 396 -8.37 32.76 -8.54
C THR A 396 -9.38 31.74 -9.05
N SER A 397 -10.44 31.49 -8.28
CA SER A 397 -11.57 30.73 -8.74
C SER A 397 -12.08 31.39 -10.02
N THR A 398 -11.79 30.84 -11.18
CA THR A 398 -12.47 31.19 -12.42
C THR A 398 -13.88 30.64 -12.30
N THR A 399 -14.75 31.46 -11.72
CA THR A 399 -16.19 31.30 -11.91
C THR A 399 -16.43 31.49 -13.41
N PRO A 400 -17.01 30.53 -14.13
CA PRO A 400 -17.40 30.78 -15.50
C PRO A 400 -18.44 31.92 -15.47
N SER A 401 -18.12 33.04 -16.11
CA SER A 401 -19.09 34.06 -16.41
C SER A 401 -20.21 33.42 -17.24
N THR A 402 -21.37 33.24 -16.61
CA THR A 402 -22.60 32.99 -17.33
C THR A 402 -22.91 34.28 -18.07
N GLY A 403 -22.54 34.34 -19.34
CA GLY A 403 -23.02 35.36 -20.27
C GLY A 403 -24.54 35.22 -20.40
N GLY A 404 -25.25 35.94 -19.57
CA GLY A 404 -26.66 36.22 -19.76
C GLY A 404 -26.80 37.18 -20.92
N THR A 405 -27.25 36.68 -22.06
CA THR A 405 -27.80 37.54 -23.11
C THR A 405 -29.10 38.15 -22.60
N GLU A 406 -29.05 39.38 -22.14
CA GLU A 406 -30.26 40.19 -21.97
C GLU A 406 -30.86 40.47 -23.33
N THR A 407 -32.03 39.91 -23.59
CA THR A 407 -32.89 40.29 -24.70
C THR A 407 -33.55 41.61 -24.35
N PRO A 408 -33.47 42.65 -25.16
CA PRO A 408 -34.15 43.90 -24.85
C PRO A 408 -35.69 43.72 -24.98
N ALA A 409 -36.40 44.20 -23.98
CA ALA A 409 -37.87 44.25 -23.98
C ALA A 409 -38.41 45.21 -25.09
N PRO A 410 -39.55 44.88 -25.68
CA PRO A 410 -40.16 45.76 -26.71
C PRO A 410 -40.72 47.02 -26.09
N THR A 411 -40.31 48.15 -26.61
CA THR A 411 -40.90 49.45 -26.32
C THR A 411 -42.33 49.53 -26.88
N SER A 412 -43.32 49.64 -26.00
CA SER A 412 -44.71 49.98 -26.38
C SER A 412 -44.78 51.48 -26.72
N GLY A 413 -44.89 51.80 -27.99
CA GLY A 413 -45.31 53.11 -28.42
C GLY A 413 -46.79 53.33 -28.11
N GLY A 414 -47.08 54.35 -27.34
CA GLY A 414 -48.40 54.94 -27.15
C GLY A 414 -48.49 56.25 -27.88
N GLY A 415 -49.23 56.26 -28.95
CA GLY A 415 -49.60 57.52 -29.64
C GLY A 415 -50.94 58.05 -29.16
N SER A 416 -51.04 59.36 -29.29
CA SER A 416 -52.17 60.30 -29.21
C SER A 416 -52.52 60.85 -27.87
#